data_3d370500274005bd4235500b275aa4d1
#
_entry.id   3d370500274005bd4235500b275aa4d1
#
_cell.length_a   1.000
_cell.length_b   1.000
_cell.length_c   1.000
_cell.angle_alpha   90.00
_cell.angle_beta   90.00
_cell.angle_gamma   90.00
#
_symmetry.space_group_name_H-M   'P 1'
#
loop_
_entity.id
_entity.type
_entity.pdbx_description
1 polymer ?
#
loop_
_entity_poly.entity_id
_entity_poly.type
_entity_poly.pdbx_seq_one_letter_code
_entity_poly.pdbx_strand_id
1 'polypeptide(L)'
;NIIKNKKIEFTSISGRFYAMDRDKRWERTKKFYNILFKKGNKLNTYSQIIKESYKKKLLDEFLIPTKLTQTKIEKNDEIIFFNFREDRMRQIVSSFQNKFKEFKTNKIKLNITTMYDYEDKIKFKSLFKKIELKNTLSQIISKNKLKQLKIAESEKYAHVTYFFNGGQEKKFKNENRIIIASPKVKTYDQSPKMSAKQITDHIIKNENKFDIIIANFANADMVGHTGNINATKQAVEYLDVCIKKIVKTLNKKTKILITADHGNCENMKGKWNKSHTLSKVPFILLNTNYKKIKSENASLKNIAPTILKLLNIKKSKEMNTKSLI
;
A
#
# COMPACT_ATOMS: atom_id res chain seq x y z
N ASN A 1 -25.20 12.73 -12.91
CA ASN A 1 -26.58 12.53 -13.41
C ASN A 1 -27.23 11.18 -13.06
N ILE A 2 -26.46 10.20 -12.52
CA ILE A 2 -26.98 8.87 -12.13
C ILE A 2 -27.95 8.95 -10.94
N ILE A 3 -27.91 10.02 -10.16
CA ILE A 3 -28.64 10.18 -8.89
C ILE A 3 -29.89 11.06 -9.03
N LYS A 4 -30.07 11.81 -10.15
CA LYS A 4 -31.10 12.85 -10.29
C LYS A 4 -32.55 12.40 -10.05
N ASN A 5 -32.86 11.11 -10.19
CA ASN A 5 -34.23 10.58 -10.03
C ASN A 5 -34.35 9.52 -8.90
N LYS A 6 -33.37 9.43 -8.00
CA LYS A 6 -33.41 8.47 -6.90
C LYS A 6 -33.44 9.23 -5.57
N LYS A 7 -34.10 8.68 -4.57
CA LYS A 7 -34.09 9.19 -3.19
C LYS A 7 -32.69 9.00 -2.55
N ILE A 8 -31.65 9.61 -3.16
CA ILE A 8 -30.25 9.52 -2.75
C ILE A 8 -29.74 10.92 -2.47
N GLU A 9 -29.11 11.11 -1.33
CA GLU A 9 -28.55 12.38 -0.88
C GLU A 9 -27.07 12.25 -0.56
N PHE A 10 -26.24 13.19 -1.02
CA PHE A 10 -24.86 13.34 -0.55
C PHE A 10 -24.87 14.12 0.76
N THR A 11 -24.64 13.43 1.86
CA THR A 11 -24.73 14.02 3.20
C THR A 11 -23.41 14.62 3.70
N SER A 12 -22.29 14.19 3.18
CA SER A 12 -20.96 14.68 3.57
C SER A 12 -19.91 14.43 2.50
N ILE A 13 -18.81 15.18 2.54
CA ILE A 13 -17.63 15.00 1.69
C ILE A 13 -16.36 15.12 2.54
N SER A 14 -15.33 14.33 2.22
CA SER A 14 -14.04 14.34 2.91
C SER A 14 -12.93 13.80 2.04
N GLY A 15 -11.74 14.34 2.17
CA GLY A 15 -10.52 13.77 1.62
C GLY A 15 -10.04 12.53 2.38
N ARG A 16 -9.29 11.67 1.70
CA ARG A 16 -8.77 10.42 2.26
C ARG A 16 -7.80 10.64 3.44
N PHE A 17 -7.14 11.80 3.51
CA PHE A 17 -6.27 12.21 4.61
C PHE A 17 -6.96 12.13 5.98
N TYR A 18 -8.27 12.39 6.01
CA TYR A 18 -9.09 12.32 7.21
C TYR A 18 -9.88 11.02 7.31
N ALA A 19 -10.63 10.69 6.25
CA ALA A 19 -11.57 9.57 6.26
C ALA A 19 -10.88 8.19 6.18
N MET A 20 -9.65 8.14 5.66
CA MET A 20 -8.94 6.91 5.33
C MET A 20 -7.50 6.92 5.88
N ASP A 21 -7.29 7.54 7.04
CA ASP A 21 -6.00 7.47 7.73
C ASP A 21 -5.72 6.03 8.14
N ARG A 22 -4.44 5.62 8.04
CA ARG A 22 -3.97 4.26 8.39
C ARG A 22 -2.80 4.24 9.37
N ASP A 23 -2.34 5.45 9.78
CA ASP A 23 -1.13 5.63 10.58
C ASP A 23 -1.45 5.96 12.05
N LYS A 24 -2.67 5.61 12.50
CA LYS A 24 -3.17 5.85 13.87
C LYS A 24 -3.19 7.33 14.27
N ARG A 25 -3.36 8.22 13.30
CA ARG A 25 -3.55 9.66 13.54
C ARG A 25 -5.04 9.91 13.84
N TRP A 26 -5.43 9.50 15.02
CA TRP A 26 -6.84 9.41 15.44
C TRP A 26 -7.59 10.75 15.41
N GLU A 27 -6.88 11.86 15.54
CA GLU A 27 -7.44 13.21 15.39
C GLU A 27 -8.01 13.46 13.99
N ARG A 28 -7.43 12.84 12.93
CA ARG A 28 -7.95 12.92 11.57
C ARG A 28 -9.21 12.10 11.41
N THR A 29 -9.15 10.84 11.82
CA THR A 29 -10.32 9.94 11.80
C THR A 29 -11.48 10.51 12.60
N LYS A 30 -11.23 11.10 13.79
CA LYS A 30 -12.23 11.76 14.64
C LYS A 30 -12.93 12.91 13.92
N LYS A 31 -12.19 13.73 13.15
CA LYS A 31 -12.79 14.84 12.38
C LYS A 31 -13.83 14.32 11.39
N PHE A 32 -13.51 13.27 10.63
CA PHE A 32 -14.46 12.65 9.71
C PHE A 32 -15.61 11.95 10.45
N TYR A 33 -15.30 11.13 11.46
CA TYR A 33 -16.32 10.44 12.26
C TYR A 33 -17.38 11.41 12.82
N ASN A 34 -16.94 12.54 13.38
CA ASN A 34 -17.82 13.48 14.04
C ASN A 34 -18.86 14.11 13.08
N ILE A 35 -18.51 14.37 11.83
CA ILE A 35 -19.46 14.97 10.88
C ILE A 35 -20.59 14.01 10.49
N LEU A 36 -20.40 12.70 10.63
CA LEU A 36 -21.42 11.71 10.31
C LEU A 36 -22.62 11.80 11.26
N PHE A 37 -22.39 12.24 12.50
CA PHE A 37 -23.42 12.38 13.56
C PHE A 37 -23.90 13.81 13.77
N LYS A 38 -23.42 14.77 12.98
CA LYS A 38 -23.84 16.18 13.08
C LYS A 38 -24.85 16.51 11.98
N LYS A 39 -25.72 17.48 12.27
CA LYS A 39 -26.51 18.18 11.25
C LYS A 39 -25.62 19.22 10.58
N GLY A 40 -25.73 19.37 9.29
CA GLY A 40 -25.01 20.39 8.50
C GLY A 40 -25.93 21.54 8.11
N ASN A 41 -25.36 22.59 7.56
CA ASN A 41 -26.09 23.68 6.94
C ASN A 41 -26.28 23.39 5.45
N LYS A 42 -27.51 23.53 4.96
CA LYS A 42 -27.88 23.25 3.55
C LYS A 42 -27.29 24.25 2.53
N LEU A 43 -26.38 25.13 2.97
CA LEU A 43 -25.92 26.29 2.22
C LEU A 43 -24.93 26.04 1.09
N ASN A 44 -24.19 24.91 1.13
CA ASN A 44 -23.13 24.66 0.15
C ASN A 44 -23.34 23.33 -0.59
N THR A 45 -23.20 23.35 -1.91
CA THR A 45 -23.12 22.14 -2.71
C THR A 45 -21.71 21.53 -2.60
N TYR A 46 -21.58 20.21 -2.81
CA TYR A 46 -20.26 19.55 -2.87
C TYR A 46 -19.32 20.23 -3.89
N SER A 47 -19.88 20.74 -5.01
CA SER A 47 -19.10 21.43 -6.05
C SER A 47 -18.48 22.75 -5.54
N GLN A 48 -19.22 23.52 -4.75
CA GLN A 48 -18.71 24.76 -4.14
C GLN A 48 -17.58 24.45 -3.14
N ILE A 49 -17.75 23.44 -2.28
CA ILE A 49 -16.73 23.04 -1.31
C ILE A 49 -15.44 22.60 -1.99
N ILE A 50 -15.54 21.82 -3.06
CA ILE A 50 -14.37 21.41 -3.86
C ILE A 50 -13.65 22.63 -4.46
N LYS A 51 -14.41 23.55 -5.08
CA LYS A 51 -13.85 24.78 -5.68
C LYS A 51 -13.14 25.65 -4.62
N GLU A 52 -13.74 25.82 -3.46
CA GLU A 52 -13.14 26.58 -2.34
C GLU A 52 -11.87 25.90 -1.79
N SER A 53 -11.89 24.57 -1.68
CA SER A 53 -10.72 23.80 -1.30
C SER A 53 -9.55 24.00 -2.27
N TYR A 54 -9.82 23.95 -3.57
CA TYR A 54 -8.81 24.15 -4.61
C TYR A 54 -8.25 25.59 -4.62
N LYS A 55 -9.11 26.61 -4.38
CA LYS A 55 -8.63 27.99 -4.20
C LYS A 55 -7.63 28.09 -3.05
N LYS A 56 -7.79 27.29 -1.99
CA LYS A 56 -6.86 27.19 -0.85
C LYS A 56 -5.68 26.23 -1.11
N LYS A 57 -5.49 25.76 -2.35
CA LYS A 57 -4.48 24.76 -2.74
C LYS A 57 -4.60 23.43 -1.98
N LEU A 58 -5.76 23.11 -1.44
CA LEU A 58 -6.08 21.83 -0.81
C LEU A 58 -6.75 20.94 -1.87
N LEU A 59 -6.00 19.95 -2.38
CA LEU A 59 -6.49 18.99 -3.36
C LEU A 59 -7.37 17.91 -2.71
N ASP A 60 -7.94 17.02 -3.51
CA ASP A 60 -8.91 15.98 -3.13
C ASP A 60 -8.51 15.20 -1.87
N GLU A 61 -7.24 14.85 -1.75
CA GLU A 61 -6.73 14.11 -0.61
C GLU A 61 -6.92 14.84 0.72
N PHE A 62 -6.76 16.17 0.71
CA PHE A 62 -6.76 17.02 1.91
C PHE A 62 -8.08 17.75 2.14
N LEU A 63 -9.12 17.44 1.38
CA LEU A 63 -10.43 18.05 1.51
C LEU A 63 -10.97 17.87 2.93
N ILE A 64 -11.24 18.99 3.59
CA ILE A 64 -11.66 18.98 5.00
C ILE A 64 -13.05 18.32 5.13
N PRO A 65 -13.25 17.40 6.11
CA PRO A 65 -14.54 16.77 6.33
C PRO A 65 -15.65 17.81 6.51
N THR A 66 -16.61 17.82 5.60
CA THR A 66 -17.69 18.81 5.57
C THR A 66 -19.04 18.12 5.47
N LYS A 67 -19.98 18.54 6.33
CA LYS A 67 -21.37 18.09 6.32
C LYS A 67 -22.19 18.96 5.38
N LEU A 68 -22.99 18.35 4.51
CA LEU A 68 -23.73 19.02 3.45
C LEU A 68 -25.22 19.17 3.77
N THR A 69 -25.77 18.30 4.61
CA THR A 69 -27.22 18.17 4.80
C THR A 69 -27.59 18.06 6.27
N GLN A 70 -28.89 18.14 6.56
CA GLN A 70 -29.43 17.96 7.91
C GLN A 70 -29.46 16.47 8.33
N THR A 71 -29.35 15.55 7.36
CA THR A 71 -29.35 14.11 7.62
C THR A 71 -28.10 13.69 8.37
N LYS A 72 -28.25 12.96 9.45
CA LYS A 72 -27.17 12.41 10.29
C LYS A 72 -27.40 10.93 10.53
N ILE A 73 -26.41 10.23 11.01
CA ILE A 73 -26.56 8.83 11.44
C ILE A 73 -27.39 8.77 12.70
N GLU A 74 -28.43 7.92 12.72
CA GLU A 74 -29.35 7.71 13.82
C GLU A 74 -29.37 6.23 14.26
N LYS A 75 -30.02 5.98 15.41
CA LYS A 75 -30.13 4.61 15.95
C LYS A 75 -30.88 3.71 14.97
N ASN A 76 -30.37 2.48 14.80
CA ASN A 76 -30.84 1.42 13.90
C ASN A 76 -30.59 1.68 12.40
N ASP A 77 -29.85 2.73 12.02
CA ASP A 77 -29.46 2.90 10.62
C ASP A 77 -28.64 1.71 10.10
N GLU A 78 -28.78 1.44 8.81
CA GLU A 78 -27.96 0.51 8.03
C GLU A 78 -26.77 1.28 7.44
N ILE A 79 -25.55 0.84 7.75
CA ILE A 79 -24.32 1.45 7.24
C ILE A 79 -23.57 0.44 6.40
N ILE A 80 -23.22 0.82 5.17
CA ILE A 80 -22.39 0.01 4.28
C ILE A 80 -21.08 0.75 4.01
N PHE A 81 -19.97 0.15 4.44
CA PHE A 81 -18.63 0.61 4.08
C PHE A 81 -18.23 0.02 2.72
N PHE A 82 -18.35 0.81 1.67
CA PHE A 82 -18.20 0.38 0.28
C PHE A 82 -16.76 0.54 -0.26
N ASN A 83 -15.76 0.18 0.52
CA ASN A 83 -14.35 0.28 0.15
C ASN A 83 -13.68 -1.09 0.22
N PHE A 84 -12.91 -1.44 -0.83
CA PHE A 84 -12.19 -2.71 -0.89
C PHE A 84 -10.86 -2.69 -0.14
N ARG A 85 -10.20 -1.54 -0.07
CA ARG A 85 -8.85 -1.42 0.50
C ARG A 85 -8.89 -1.50 2.02
N GLU A 86 -8.49 -2.64 2.58
CA GLU A 86 -8.56 -2.95 4.01
C GLU A 86 -7.79 -1.97 4.89
N ASP A 87 -6.52 -1.71 4.57
CA ASP A 87 -5.64 -0.87 5.39
C ASP A 87 -6.18 0.54 5.61
N ARG A 88 -6.89 1.10 4.63
CA ARG A 88 -7.52 2.42 4.68
C ARG A 88 -8.84 2.45 5.45
N MET A 89 -9.48 1.30 5.66
CA MET A 89 -10.78 1.22 6.32
C MET A 89 -10.71 0.85 7.80
N ARG A 90 -9.62 0.23 8.24
CA ARG A 90 -9.46 -0.27 9.61
C ARG A 90 -9.78 0.78 10.66
N GLN A 91 -9.21 1.98 10.57
CA GLN A 91 -9.39 3.02 11.59
C GLN A 91 -10.80 3.54 11.67
N ILE A 92 -11.39 3.94 10.55
CA ILE A 92 -12.76 4.48 10.56
C ILE A 92 -13.78 3.41 10.96
N VAL A 93 -13.64 2.19 10.47
CA VAL A 93 -14.58 1.09 10.81
C VAL A 93 -14.43 0.68 12.28
N SER A 94 -13.20 0.64 12.82
CA SER A 94 -13.00 0.34 14.23
C SER A 94 -13.66 1.35 15.17
N SER A 95 -13.79 2.62 14.74
CA SER A 95 -14.43 3.67 15.55
C SER A 95 -15.93 3.44 15.81
N PHE A 96 -16.56 2.53 15.08
CA PHE A 96 -17.95 2.12 15.30
C PHE A 96 -18.08 0.93 16.25
N GLN A 97 -16.99 0.34 16.72
CA GLN A 97 -17.06 -0.78 17.68
C GLN A 97 -17.31 -0.29 19.10
N ASN A 98 -18.04 -1.11 19.89
CA ASN A 98 -18.32 -0.80 21.29
C ASN A 98 -17.05 -0.67 22.15
N LYS A 99 -16.01 -1.47 21.84
CA LYS A 99 -14.74 -1.51 22.58
C LYS A 99 -13.72 -0.45 22.12
N PHE A 100 -14.07 0.42 21.18
CA PHE A 100 -13.17 1.47 20.71
C PHE A 100 -12.90 2.53 21.78
N LYS A 101 -11.63 2.94 21.95
CA LYS A 101 -11.17 3.82 23.05
C LYS A 101 -10.34 5.02 22.60
N GLU A 102 -9.90 5.09 21.34
CA GLU A 102 -8.94 6.09 20.87
C GLU A 102 -9.50 7.53 20.87
N PHE A 103 -10.83 7.66 20.77
CA PHE A 103 -11.56 8.92 20.97
C PHE A 103 -13.02 8.64 21.35
N LYS A 104 -13.71 9.64 21.91
CA LYS A 104 -15.12 9.50 22.30
C LYS A 104 -16.01 9.31 21.07
N THR A 105 -16.80 8.23 21.04
CA THR A 105 -17.72 7.86 19.95
C THR A 105 -19.17 7.83 20.43
N ASN A 106 -20.11 7.91 19.48
CA ASN A 106 -21.53 7.73 19.75
C ASN A 106 -21.83 6.23 19.90
N LYS A 107 -22.34 5.86 21.08
CA LYS A 107 -22.67 4.45 21.40
C LYS A 107 -24.16 4.17 21.09
N ILE A 108 -24.53 4.30 19.81
CA ILE A 108 -25.87 3.94 19.33
C ILE A 108 -25.83 2.62 18.57
N LYS A 109 -26.94 1.90 18.62
CA LYS A 109 -27.09 0.63 17.88
C LYS A 109 -27.16 0.93 16.38
N LEU A 110 -26.29 0.32 15.60
CA LEU A 110 -26.21 0.44 14.13
C LEU A 110 -26.07 -0.96 13.51
N ASN A 111 -26.60 -1.12 12.30
CA ASN A 111 -26.42 -2.31 11.50
C ASN A 111 -25.30 -2.03 10.49
N ILE A 112 -24.12 -2.62 10.71
CA ILE A 112 -22.93 -2.30 9.92
C ILE A 112 -22.54 -3.46 9.04
N THR A 113 -22.37 -3.17 7.75
CA THR A 113 -21.88 -4.11 6.74
C THR A 113 -20.63 -3.56 6.10
N THR A 114 -19.59 -4.38 5.97
CA THR A 114 -18.32 -4.04 5.34
C THR A 114 -18.12 -4.83 4.05
N MET A 115 -17.27 -4.35 3.13
CA MET A 115 -16.96 -5.14 1.92
C MET A 115 -16.21 -6.41 2.27
N TYR A 116 -15.22 -6.32 3.17
CA TYR A 116 -14.42 -7.44 3.66
C TYR A 116 -14.29 -7.40 5.18
N ASP A 117 -13.75 -8.46 5.76
CA ASP A 117 -13.24 -8.47 7.13
C ASP A 117 -11.92 -7.68 7.17
N TYR A 118 -11.99 -6.38 7.48
CA TYR A 118 -10.83 -5.49 7.42
C TYR A 118 -9.76 -5.78 8.47
N GLU A 119 -10.15 -6.39 9.59
CA GLU A 119 -9.24 -6.83 10.65
C GLU A 119 -9.94 -7.87 11.52
N ASP A 120 -9.21 -8.88 12.01
CA ASP A 120 -9.76 -9.98 12.84
C ASP A 120 -10.49 -9.49 14.10
N LYS A 121 -10.10 -8.31 14.61
CA LYS A 121 -10.74 -7.68 15.78
C LYS A 121 -12.03 -6.94 15.47
N ILE A 122 -12.33 -6.68 14.20
CA ILE A 122 -13.54 -5.96 13.76
C ILE A 122 -14.61 -6.98 13.42
N LYS A 123 -15.67 -7.04 14.22
CA LYS A 123 -16.75 -8.03 14.13
C LYS A 123 -18.03 -7.40 13.55
N PHE A 124 -18.01 -7.01 12.28
CA PHE A 124 -19.18 -6.61 11.53
C PHE A 124 -19.51 -7.63 10.45
N LYS A 125 -20.73 -7.60 9.92
CA LYS A 125 -21.12 -8.43 8.77
C LYS A 125 -20.27 -8.00 7.57
N SER A 126 -19.65 -8.96 6.87
CA SER A 126 -18.94 -8.68 5.62
C SER A 126 -19.68 -9.26 4.43
N LEU A 127 -19.65 -8.56 3.28
CA LEU A 127 -20.25 -9.02 2.03
C LEU A 127 -19.41 -10.12 1.39
N PHE A 128 -18.09 -9.98 1.46
CA PHE A 128 -17.15 -10.94 0.89
C PHE A 128 -16.25 -11.49 1.98
N LYS A 129 -16.07 -12.80 1.99
CA LYS A 129 -15.10 -13.45 2.86
C LYS A 129 -13.68 -13.17 2.35
N LYS A 130 -12.76 -13.00 3.27
CA LYS A 130 -11.34 -12.87 2.94
C LYS A 130 -10.85 -14.16 2.30
N ILE A 131 -10.29 -14.04 1.09
CA ILE A 131 -9.66 -15.17 0.42
C ILE A 131 -8.28 -15.36 1.05
N GLU A 132 -8.09 -16.45 1.78
CA GLU A 132 -6.76 -16.85 2.25
C GLU A 132 -5.94 -17.37 1.08
N LEU A 133 -4.90 -16.62 0.72
CA LEU A 133 -3.92 -17.10 -0.24
C LEU A 133 -3.02 -18.15 0.44
N LYS A 134 -3.06 -19.37 -0.07
CA LYS A 134 -2.23 -20.48 0.39
C LYS A 134 -0.97 -20.60 -0.49
N ASN A 135 0.10 -21.12 0.08
CA ASN A 135 1.35 -21.38 -0.62
C ASN A 135 1.93 -20.13 -1.32
N THR A 136 1.85 -18.98 -0.65
CA THR A 136 2.58 -17.78 -1.09
C THR A 136 4.08 -18.05 -1.12
N LEU A 137 4.85 -17.22 -1.81
CA LEU A 137 6.31 -17.38 -1.89
C LEU A 137 6.93 -17.49 -0.48
N SER A 138 6.57 -16.61 0.45
CA SER A 138 7.06 -16.64 1.83
C SER A 138 6.71 -17.93 2.57
N GLN A 139 5.51 -18.48 2.36
CA GLN A 139 5.10 -19.74 2.95
C GLN A 139 5.93 -20.91 2.42
N ILE A 140 6.18 -20.93 1.11
CA ILE A 140 6.97 -22.00 0.48
C ILE A 140 8.43 -21.96 0.97
N ILE A 141 9.03 -20.77 1.03
CA ILE A 141 10.36 -20.55 1.59
C ILE A 141 10.43 -21.09 3.02
N SER A 142 9.45 -20.71 3.85
CA SER A 142 9.37 -21.17 5.24
C SER A 142 9.18 -22.68 5.37
N LYS A 143 8.32 -23.30 4.54
CA LYS A 143 8.13 -24.77 4.50
C LYS A 143 9.40 -25.52 4.15
N ASN A 144 10.24 -24.92 3.30
CA ASN A 144 11.56 -25.46 2.96
C ASN A 144 12.66 -25.12 3.98
N LYS A 145 12.28 -24.59 5.15
CA LYS A 145 13.18 -24.24 6.27
C LYS A 145 14.20 -23.15 5.93
N LEU A 146 14.06 -22.45 4.81
CA LEU A 146 14.96 -21.38 4.40
C LEU A 146 14.68 -20.10 5.22
N LYS A 147 15.76 -19.35 5.46
CA LYS A 147 15.74 -18.06 6.15
C LYS A 147 15.43 -16.93 5.17
N GLN A 148 14.43 -16.12 5.46
CA GLN A 148 14.05 -15.00 4.63
C GLN A 148 14.08 -13.67 5.39
N LEU A 149 14.58 -12.63 4.76
CA LEU A 149 14.62 -11.28 5.28
C LEU A 149 13.76 -10.35 4.41
N LYS A 150 12.90 -9.57 5.05
CA LYS A 150 12.10 -8.51 4.43
C LYS A 150 12.64 -7.15 4.87
N ILE A 151 12.97 -6.26 3.93
CA ILE A 151 13.51 -4.93 4.23
C ILE A 151 12.71 -3.87 3.48
N ALA A 152 12.24 -2.86 4.16
CA ALA A 152 11.65 -1.67 3.54
C ALA A 152 11.65 -0.48 4.50
N GLU A 153 11.44 0.71 3.93
CA GLU A 153 11.05 1.88 4.70
C GLU A 153 9.63 1.73 5.27
N SER A 154 9.30 2.49 6.31
CA SER A 154 7.99 2.46 6.96
C SER A 154 6.83 2.66 5.96
N GLU A 155 6.99 3.53 4.96
CA GLU A 155 5.98 3.75 3.90
C GLU A 155 5.69 2.51 3.05
N LYS A 156 6.67 1.65 2.86
CA LYS A 156 6.58 0.44 2.00
C LYS A 156 6.68 -0.88 2.77
N TYR A 157 6.69 -0.82 4.10
CA TYR A 157 6.79 -2.02 4.93
C TYR A 157 5.68 -3.04 4.66
N ALA A 158 4.43 -2.58 4.57
CA ALA A 158 3.29 -3.45 4.28
C ALA A 158 3.41 -4.16 2.91
N HIS A 159 4.10 -3.55 1.94
CA HIS A 159 4.25 -4.11 0.60
C HIS A 159 5.17 -5.34 0.58
N VAL A 160 6.23 -5.37 1.39
CA VAL A 160 7.11 -6.54 1.50
C VAL A 160 6.69 -7.53 2.61
N THR A 161 5.70 -7.19 3.43
CA THR A 161 5.22 -8.02 4.54
C THR A 161 3.77 -8.45 4.35
N TYR A 162 2.82 -7.64 4.78
CA TYR A 162 1.39 -7.95 4.77
C TYR A 162 0.87 -8.35 3.38
N PHE A 163 1.05 -7.48 2.38
CA PHE A 163 0.58 -7.76 1.01
C PHE A 163 1.36 -8.91 0.36
N PHE A 164 2.67 -8.92 0.52
CA PHE A 164 3.53 -9.99 0.00
C PHE A 164 3.19 -11.36 0.60
N ASN A 165 2.74 -11.39 1.85
CA ASN A 165 2.32 -12.59 2.56
C ASN A 165 0.82 -12.93 2.31
N GLY A 166 0.18 -12.33 1.31
CA GLY A 166 -1.20 -12.63 0.96
C GLY A 166 -2.22 -12.11 1.97
N GLY A 167 -1.96 -10.92 2.54
CA GLY A 167 -2.83 -10.28 3.52
C GLY A 167 -2.69 -10.85 4.94
N GLN A 168 -1.58 -11.51 5.25
CA GLN A 168 -1.29 -12.05 6.58
C GLN A 168 -0.22 -11.21 7.29
N GLU A 169 -0.55 -10.66 8.46
CA GLU A 169 0.39 -9.88 9.28
C GLU A 169 1.40 -10.78 10.02
N LYS A 170 0.99 -12.01 10.35
CA LYS A 170 1.83 -12.97 11.06
C LYS A 170 3.08 -13.32 10.25
N LYS A 171 4.23 -13.29 10.92
CA LYS A 171 5.49 -13.77 10.35
C LYS A 171 5.45 -15.28 10.14
N PHE A 172 5.97 -15.75 9.02
CA PHE A 172 6.23 -17.16 8.83
C PHE A 172 7.48 -17.61 9.61
N LYS A 173 7.62 -18.90 9.84
CA LYS A 173 8.83 -19.44 10.48
C LYS A 173 10.06 -19.06 9.63
N ASN A 174 11.16 -18.65 10.27
CA ASN A 174 12.38 -18.17 9.63
C ASN A 174 12.21 -16.88 8.79
N GLU A 175 11.15 -16.08 9.02
CA GLU A 175 10.96 -14.76 8.43
C GLU A 175 11.40 -13.67 9.40
N ASN A 176 12.38 -12.89 9.00
CA ASN A 176 12.84 -11.70 9.69
C ASN A 176 12.39 -10.45 8.93
N ARG A 177 12.17 -9.36 9.65
CA ARG A 177 11.72 -8.07 9.10
C ARG A 177 12.56 -6.94 9.66
N ILE A 178 13.06 -6.09 8.79
CA ILE A 178 13.74 -4.83 9.14
C ILE A 178 12.91 -3.68 8.58
N ILE A 179 12.47 -2.81 9.46
CA ILE A 179 11.77 -1.57 9.12
C ILE A 179 12.73 -0.42 9.34
N ILE A 180 12.93 0.37 8.31
CA ILE A 180 13.74 1.59 8.35
C ILE A 180 12.79 2.78 8.35
N ALA A 181 13.00 3.73 9.26
CA ALA A 181 12.14 4.92 9.31
C ALA A 181 12.28 5.73 8.02
N SER A 182 11.16 6.05 7.38
CA SER A 182 11.15 7.01 6.28
C SER A 182 11.42 8.43 6.78
N PRO A 183 12.00 9.33 5.96
CA PRO A 183 12.26 10.70 6.34
C PRO A 183 11.01 11.42 6.83
N LYS A 184 11.15 12.20 7.92
CA LYS A 184 10.06 13.00 8.50
C LYS A 184 9.91 14.34 7.77
N VAL A 185 9.49 14.29 6.50
CA VAL A 185 9.26 15.48 5.66
C VAL A 185 7.77 15.62 5.32
N LYS A 186 7.37 16.80 4.86
CA LYS A 186 5.99 17.07 4.44
C LYS A 186 5.66 16.30 3.15
N THR A 187 6.56 16.34 2.19
CA THR A 187 6.50 15.62 0.91
C THR A 187 7.88 15.08 0.56
N TYR A 188 7.97 13.94 -0.09
CA TYR A 188 9.24 13.23 -0.31
C TYR A 188 10.15 13.84 -1.36
N ASP A 189 9.69 14.80 -2.15
CA ASP A 189 10.56 15.63 -3.00
C ASP A 189 11.55 16.51 -2.21
N GLN A 190 11.27 16.74 -0.91
CA GLN A 190 12.22 17.41 0.00
C GLN A 190 13.38 16.49 0.44
N SER A 191 13.25 15.17 0.25
CA SER A 191 14.28 14.18 0.58
C SER A 191 14.28 13.03 -0.44
N PRO A 192 14.69 13.26 -1.71
CA PRO A 192 14.57 12.26 -2.79
C PRO A 192 15.37 10.98 -2.54
N LYS A 193 16.46 11.04 -1.80
CA LYS A 193 17.26 9.87 -1.42
C LYS A 193 16.55 8.97 -0.41
N MET A 194 15.55 9.49 0.28
CA MET A 194 14.83 8.78 1.32
C MET A 194 15.78 7.99 2.23
N SER A 195 15.45 6.74 2.57
CA SER A 195 16.33 5.88 3.37
C SER A 195 16.99 4.77 2.56
N ALA A 196 17.17 4.97 1.25
CA ALA A 196 17.73 3.95 0.35
C ALA A 196 19.14 3.50 0.74
N LYS A 197 19.97 4.42 1.31
CA LYS A 197 21.30 4.05 1.82
C LYS A 197 21.22 3.00 2.90
N GLN A 198 20.36 3.19 3.89
CA GLN A 198 20.19 2.25 5.01
C GLN A 198 19.66 0.90 4.51
N ILE A 199 18.73 0.87 3.56
CA ILE A 199 18.27 -0.36 2.92
C ILE A 199 19.45 -1.09 2.28
N THR A 200 20.26 -0.38 1.50
CA THR A 200 21.45 -0.92 0.83
C THR A 200 22.44 -1.52 1.83
N ASP A 201 22.76 -0.79 2.89
CA ASP A 201 23.70 -1.23 3.92
C ASP A 201 23.18 -2.48 4.66
N HIS A 202 21.87 -2.55 4.93
CA HIS A 202 21.25 -3.75 5.52
C HIS A 202 21.24 -4.95 4.58
N ILE A 203 21.02 -4.78 3.26
CA ILE A 203 21.13 -5.86 2.28
C ILE A 203 22.54 -6.46 2.33
N ILE A 204 23.57 -5.61 2.21
CA ILE A 204 24.97 -6.04 2.18
C ILE A 204 25.36 -6.73 3.49
N LYS A 205 25.01 -6.15 4.64
CA LYS A 205 25.32 -6.69 5.97
C LYS A 205 24.70 -8.05 6.24
N ASN A 206 23.61 -8.39 5.57
CA ASN A 206 22.83 -9.60 5.84
C ASN A 206 22.93 -10.64 4.73
N GLU A 207 23.73 -10.44 3.67
CA GLU A 207 23.88 -11.36 2.54
C GLU A 207 24.05 -12.82 2.96
N ASN A 208 25.01 -13.07 3.84
CA ASN A 208 25.39 -14.43 4.25
C ASN A 208 24.56 -15.00 5.42
N LYS A 209 23.53 -14.26 5.90
CA LYS A 209 22.70 -14.67 7.04
C LYS A 209 21.36 -15.25 6.62
N PHE A 210 20.95 -14.99 5.39
CA PHE A 210 19.65 -15.36 4.83
C PHE A 210 19.79 -16.00 3.47
N ASP A 211 18.92 -16.97 3.18
CA ASP A 211 18.84 -17.63 1.88
C ASP A 211 18.18 -16.75 0.83
N ILE A 212 17.31 -15.83 1.26
CA ILE A 212 16.66 -14.83 0.41
C ILE A 212 16.46 -13.52 1.17
N ILE A 213 16.76 -12.41 0.49
CA ILE A 213 16.45 -11.05 0.95
C ILE A 213 15.48 -10.43 -0.05
N ILE A 214 14.36 -9.94 0.45
CA ILE A 214 13.35 -9.21 -0.33
C ILE A 214 13.32 -7.78 0.20
N ALA A 215 13.73 -6.84 -0.65
CA ALA A 215 13.82 -5.43 -0.29
C ALA A 215 12.97 -4.57 -1.21
N ASN A 216 12.38 -3.50 -0.67
CA ASN A 216 11.69 -2.47 -1.44
C ASN A 216 12.41 -1.14 -1.26
N PHE A 217 12.71 -0.48 -2.36
CA PHE A 217 13.18 0.90 -2.42
C PHE A 217 12.01 1.80 -2.76
N ALA A 218 11.61 2.65 -1.83
CA ALA A 218 10.41 3.48 -1.94
C ALA A 218 10.58 4.71 -2.85
N ASN A 219 11.81 5.08 -3.16
CA ASN A 219 12.19 6.37 -3.74
C ASN A 219 11.42 6.73 -5.01
N ALA A 220 11.48 5.90 -6.06
CA ALA A 220 10.90 6.20 -7.36
C ALA A 220 9.38 6.42 -7.26
N ASP A 221 8.68 5.58 -6.49
CA ASP A 221 7.24 5.69 -6.31
C ASP A 221 6.86 6.88 -5.43
N MET A 222 7.43 6.99 -4.23
CA MET A 222 7.03 8.01 -3.26
C MET A 222 7.37 9.43 -3.72
N VAL A 223 8.52 9.63 -4.35
CA VAL A 223 8.91 10.93 -4.92
C VAL A 223 8.12 11.20 -6.21
N GLY A 224 7.89 10.19 -7.04
CA GLY A 224 7.05 10.29 -8.24
C GLY A 224 5.63 10.81 -7.94
N HIS A 225 5.03 10.38 -6.85
CA HIS A 225 3.73 10.87 -6.39
C HIS A 225 3.67 12.36 -6.05
N THR A 226 4.81 13.02 -5.86
CA THR A 226 4.84 14.47 -5.63
C THR A 226 4.64 15.27 -6.93
N GLY A 227 4.92 14.67 -8.09
CA GLY A 227 4.89 15.32 -9.40
C GLY A 227 6.11 16.21 -9.67
N ASN A 228 7.09 16.22 -8.77
CA ASN A 228 8.32 16.99 -8.95
C ASN A 228 9.33 16.19 -9.80
N ILE A 229 9.46 16.52 -11.08
CA ILE A 229 10.30 15.80 -12.04
C ILE A 229 11.78 15.81 -11.62
N ASN A 230 12.30 16.96 -11.18
CA ASN A 230 13.70 17.09 -10.79
C ASN A 230 14.04 16.23 -9.56
N ALA A 231 13.18 16.26 -8.54
CA ALA A 231 13.35 15.42 -7.37
C ALA A 231 13.24 13.93 -7.72
N THR A 232 12.31 13.56 -8.63
CA THR A 232 12.14 12.18 -9.10
C THR A 232 13.38 11.69 -9.85
N LYS A 233 13.98 12.54 -10.71
CA LYS A 233 15.24 12.23 -11.37
C LYS A 233 16.35 11.95 -10.35
N GLN A 234 16.53 12.81 -9.35
CA GLN A 234 17.50 12.60 -8.26
C GLN A 234 17.24 11.31 -7.49
N ALA A 235 15.96 10.95 -7.27
CA ALA A 235 15.59 9.70 -6.59
C ALA A 235 16.04 8.48 -7.40
N VAL A 236 15.80 8.47 -8.72
CA VAL A 236 16.19 7.37 -9.61
C VAL A 236 17.71 7.27 -9.76
N GLU A 237 18.40 8.39 -9.94
CA GLU A 237 19.88 8.42 -9.98
C GLU A 237 20.49 7.88 -8.69
N TYR A 238 19.91 8.20 -7.54
CA TYR A 238 20.38 7.67 -6.27
C TYR A 238 20.11 6.17 -6.09
N LEU A 239 19.00 5.65 -6.63
CA LEU A 239 18.75 4.22 -6.70
C LEU A 239 19.79 3.50 -7.53
N ASP A 240 20.23 4.06 -8.67
CA ASP A 240 21.31 3.50 -9.47
C ASP A 240 22.61 3.37 -8.66
N VAL A 241 22.98 4.42 -7.90
CA VAL A 241 24.13 4.37 -6.98
C VAL A 241 23.99 3.23 -5.96
N CYS A 242 22.81 3.07 -5.36
CA CYS A 242 22.55 2.01 -4.39
C CYS A 242 22.65 0.61 -5.02
N ILE A 243 22.01 0.42 -6.17
CA ILE A 243 22.06 -0.84 -6.92
C ILE A 243 23.47 -1.18 -7.36
N LYS A 244 24.22 -0.19 -7.88
CA LYS A 244 25.63 -0.35 -8.24
C LYS A 244 26.48 -0.82 -7.05
N LYS A 245 26.26 -0.25 -5.87
CA LYS A 245 26.93 -0.65 -4.64
C LYS A 245 26.59 -2.11 -4.27
N ILE A 246 25.32 -2.50 -4.32
CA ILE A 246 24.86 -3.87 -4.06
C ILE A 246 25.53 -4.85 -5.03
N VAL A 247 25.46 -4.59 -6.34
CA VAL A 247 25.99 -5.47 -7.39
C VAL A 247 27.51 -5.63 -7.29
N LYS A 248 28.22 -4.57 -6.89
CA LYS A 248 29.69 -4.60 -6.72
C LYS A 248 30.13 -5.34 -5.45
N THR A 249 29.33 -5.23 -4.36
CA THR A 249 29.73 -5.70 -3.03
C THR A 249 29.31 -7.13 -2.79
N LEU A 250 28.12 -7.54 -3.26
CA LEU A 250 27.63 -8.90 -3.04
C LEU A 250 28.46 -9.95 -3.77
N ASN A 251 28.52 -11.14 -3.19
CA ASN A 251 29.20 -12.29 -3.76
C ASN A 251 28.66 -12.62 -5.16
N LYS A 252 29.52 -12.98 -6.10
CA LYS A 252 29.12 -13.36 -7.47
C LYS A 252 28.23 -14.61 -7.53
N LYS A 253 28.18 -15.41 -6.47
CA LYS A 253 27.24 -16.54 -6.32
C LYS A 253 25.83 -16.07 -5.92
N THR A 254 25.70 -14.88 -5.35
CA THR A 254 24.39 -14.29 -4.96
C THR A 254 23.66 -13.82 -6.20
N LYS A 255 22.54 -14.46 -6.51
CA LYS A 255 21.68 -14.08 -7.63
C LYS A 255 20.89 -12.84 -7.27
N ILE A 256 20.82 -11.85 -8.17
CA ILE A 256 20.13 -10.58 -7.94
C ILE A 256 19.01 -10.45 -8.95
N LEU A 257 17.75 -10.30 -8.47
CA LEU A 257 16.58 -10.02 -9.28
C LEU A 257 16.07 -8.62 -8.96
N ILE A 258 15.97 -7.77 -9.98
CA ILE A 258 15.47 -6.39 -9.87
C ILE A 258 14.22 -6.27 -10.71
N THR A 259 13.14 -5.76 -10.11
CA THR A 259 11.85 -5.48 -10.78
C THR A 259 11.11 -4.37 -10.06
N ALA A 260 9.92 -4.03 -10.53
CA ALA A 260 8.98 -3.14 -9.85
C ALA A 260 7.58 -3.77 -9.84
N ASP A 261 6.72 -3.29 -8.95
CA ASP A 261 5.33 -3.74 -8.81
C ASP A 261 4.39 -3.00 -9.78
N HIS A 262 4.72 -1.79 -10.20
CA HIS A 262 4.01 -0.96 -11.18
C HIS A 262 4.92 0.15 -11.71
N GLY A 263 4.47 0.84 -12.76
CA GLY A 263 5.08 2.07 -13.24
C GLY A 263 4.57 3.28 -12.47
N ASN A 264 5.37 4.35 -12.43
CA ASN A 264 5.04 5.65 -11.86
C ASN A 264 5.92 6.75 -12.50
N CYS A 265 7.20 6.79 -12.13
CA CYS A 265 8.10 7.89 -12.46
C CYS A 265 8.56 7.94 -13.93
N GLU A 266 8.34 6.90 -14.73
CA GLU A 266 8.68 6.87 -16.15
C GLU A 266 7.72 7.73 -16.99
N ASN A 267 6.54 8.07 -16.46
CA ASN A 267 5.58 8.92 -17.12
C ASN A 267 4.88 9.86 -16.13
N MET A 268 5.39 11.07 -15.99
CA MET A 268 4.91 12.09 -15.07
C MET A 268 4.13 13.21 -15.77
N LYS A 269 3.49 12.94 -16.93
CA LYS A 269 2.73 13.93 -17.71
C LYS A 269 1.23 13.65 -17.70
N GLY A 270 0.44 14.72 -17.86
CA GLY A 270 -1.02 14.63 -18.00
C GLY A 270 -1.70 13.88 -16.85
N LYS A 271 -2.60 12.95 -17.17
CA LYS A 271 -3.35 12.15 -16.18
C LYS A 271 -2.47 11.23 -15.32
N TRP A 272 -1.25 10.94 -15.75
CA TRP A 272 -0.30 10.08 -15.03
C TRP A 272 0.56 10.85 -14.03
N ASN A 273 0.51 12.19 -14.06
CA ASN A 273 1.20 12.99 -13.07
C ASN A 273 0.74 12.59 -11.65
N LYS A 274 1.68 12.21 -10.81
CA LYS A 274 1.45 11.73 -9.43
C LYS A 274 0.67 10.41 -9.29
N SER A 275 0.52 9.63 -10.37
CA SER A 275 -0.26 8.38 -10.37
C SER A 275 0.56 7.21 -10.88
N HIS A 276 0.16 6.00 -10.47
CA HIS A 276 0.71 4.78 -11.07
C HIS A 276 0.33 4.70 -12.55
N THR A 277 1.22 4.15 -13.35
CA THR A 277 1.01 3.94 -14.79
C THR A 277 0.77 2.47 -15.12
N LEU A 278 0.37 2.20 -16.35
CA LEU A 278 0.23 0.85 -16.90
C LEU A 278 1.48 0.41 -17.68
N SER A 279 2.58 1.13 -17.56
CA SER A 279 3.84 0.81 -18.23
C SER A 279 4.38 -0.54 -17.79
N LYS A 280 5.05 -1.23 -18.69
CA LYS A 280 5.79 -2.45 -18.37
C LYS A 280 6.94 -2.10 -17.42
N VAL A 281 7.17 -2.96 -16.44
CA VAL A 281 8.25 -2.81 -15.47
C VAL A 281 9.49 -3.60 -15.89
N PRO A 282 10.70 -3.18 -15.48
CA PRO A 282 11.93 -3.91 -15.78
C PRO A 282 11.95 -5.27 -15.07
N PHE A 283 12.61 -6.24 -15.71
CA PHE A 283 13.01 -7.49 -15.08
C PHE A 283 14.47 -7.74 -15.40
N ILE A 284 15.34 -7.63 -14.40
CA ILE A 284 16.78 -7.78 -14.54
C ILE A 284 17.24 -8.92 -13.62
N LEU A 285 17.96 -9.87 -14.17
CA LEU A 285 18.50 -11.00 -13.43
C LEU A 285 20.03 -11.07 -13.63
N LEU A 286 20.77 -10.99 -12.53
CA LEU A 286 22.23 -10.97 -12.53
C LEU A 286 22.79 -12.19 -11.79
N ASN A 287 24.07 -12.49 -12.06
CA ASN A 287 24.83 -13.58 -11.45
C ASN A 287 24.19 -14.95 -11.66
N THR A 288 23.78 -15.25 -12.89
CA THR A 288 23.11 -16.49 -13.27
C THR A 288 23.63 -17.01 -14.62
N ASN A 289 23.53 -18.31 -14.83
CA ASN A 289 23.88 -18.95 -16.11
C ASN A 289 22.74 -18.89 -17.14
N TYR A 290 21.58 -18.33 -16.79
CA TYR A 290 20.45 -18.21 -17.72
C TYR A 290 20.71 -17.08 -18.72
N LYS A 291 20.93 -17.46 -20.01
CA LYS A 291 21.24 -16.51 -21.09
C LYS A 291 19.99 -15.85 -21.70
N LYS A 292 18.83 -16.46 -21.54
CA LYS A 292 17.56 -15.97 -22.12
C LYS A 292 16.45 -15.93 -21.07
N ILE A 293 15.65 -14.88 -21.12
CA ILE A 293 14.43 -14.71 -20.32
C ILE A 293 13.24 -14.93 -21.26
N LYS A 294 12.30 -15.76 -20.84
CA LYS A 294 11.04 -15.99 -21.56
C LYS A 294 10.10 -14.82 -21.29
N SER A 295 10.09 -13.83 -22.20
CA SER A 295 9.37 -12.57 -22.00
C SER A 295 7.96 -12.54 -22.62
N GLU A 296 7.61 -13.53 -23.47
CA GLU A 296 6.27 -13.60 -24.05
C GLU A 296 5.21 -13.76 -22.95
N ASN A 297 4.24 -12.84 -22.92
CA ASN A 297 3.17 -12.80 -21.91
C ASN A 297 3.68 -12.78 -20.46
N ALA A 298 4.89 -12.28 -20.22
CA ALA A 298 5.44 -12.13 -18.87
C ALA A 298 4.65 -11.12 -18.05
N SER A 299 4.48 -11.41 -16.77
CA SER A 299 3.80 -10.53 -15.81
C SER A 299 4.37 -10.75 -14.40
N LEU A 300 3.95 -9.92 -13.45
CA LEU A 300 4.37 -10.06 -12.05
C LEU A 300 4.06 -11.44 -11.45
N LYS A 301 3.06 -12.16 -11.98
CA LYS A 301 2.75 -13.55 -11.56
C LYS A 301 3.89 -14.53 -11.77
N ASN A 302 4.81 -14.23 -12.68
CA ASN A 302 5.95 -15.09 -13.00
C ASN A 302 7.12 -14.93 -12.04
N ILE A 303 7.14 -13.85 -11.22
CA ILE A 303 8.26 -13.54 -10.32
C ILE A 303 8.45 -14.64 -9.26
N ALA A 304 7.39 -15.01 -8.55
CA ALA A 304 7.48 -16.04 -7.51
C ALA A 304 7.93 -17.42 -8.06
N PRO A 305 7.36 -17.96 -9.16
CA PRO A 305 7.88 -19.17 -9.80
C PRO A 305 9.34 -19.06 -10.25
N THR A 306 9.79 -17.88 -10.69
CA THR A 306 11.18 -17.66 -11.09
C THR A 306 12.12 -17.70 -9.90
N ILE A 307 11.76 -17.06 -8.79
CA ILE A 307 12.52 -17.09 -7.54
C ILE A 307 12.64 -18.54 -7.02
N LEU A 308 11.53 -19.27 -7.00
CA LEU A 308 11.54 -20.67 -6.55
C LEU A 308 12.46 -21.55 -7.43
N LYS A 309 12.45 -21.32 -8.75
CA LYS A 309 13.36 -22.04 -9.66
C LYS A 309 14.82 -21.68 -9.38
N LEU A 310 15.15 -20.41 -9.12
CA LEU A 310 16.49 -19.99 -8.72
C LEU A 310 16.96 -20.63 -7.40
N LEU A 311 16.03 -20.94 -6.51
CA LEU A 311 16.28 -21.62 -5.23
C LEU A 311 16.23 -23.16 -5.36
N ASN A 312 16.01 -23.72 -6.57
CA ASN A 312 15.79 -25.16 -6.82
C ASN A 312 14.59 -25.73 -6.03
N ILE A 313 13.54 -24.93 -5.83
CA ILE A 313 12.33 -25.33 -5.12
C ILE A 313 11.20 -25.51 -6.13
N LYS A 314 10.45 -26.61 -6.01
CA LYS A 314 9.26 -26.86 -6.82
C LYS A 314 8.17 -25.84 -6.47
N LYS A 315 7.59 -25.17 -7.47
CA LYS A 315 6.46 -24.28 -7.27
C LYS A 315 5.20 -25.06 -6.85
N SER A 316 4.32 -24.39 -6.10
CA SER A 316 3.03 -24.97 -5.72
C SER A 316 2.03 -25.00 -6.88
N LYS A 317 0.97 -25.79 -6.74
CA LYS A 317 -0.10 -25.91 -7.76
C LYS A 317 -0.87 -24.59 -7.92
N GLU A 318 -0.99 -23.79 -6.87
CA GLU A 318 -1.65 -22.49 -6.86
C GLU A 318 -0.92 -21.44 -7.71
N MET A 319 0.38 -21.62 -7.92
CA MET A 319 1.17 -20.79 -8.84
C MET A 319 1.00 -21.30 -10.28
N ASN A 320 -0.05 -20.85 -10.96
CA ASN A 320 -0.44 -21.33 -12.28
C ASN A 320 0.41 -20.80 -13.45
N THR A 321 1.38 -19.92 -13.21
CA THR A 321 2.29 -19.39 -14.22
C THR A 321 3.63 -20.12 -14.23
N LYS A 322 4.37 -19.98 -15.35
CA LYS A 322 5.72 -20.57 -15.52
C LYS A 322 6.79 -19.60 -15.03
N SER A 323 7.96 -20.12 -14.69
CA SER A 323 9.18 -19.33 -14.49
C SER A 323 9.59 -18.63 -15.78
N LEU A 324 10.23 -17.47 -15.68
CA LEU A 324 10.80 -16.72 -16.81
C LEU A 324 12.16 -17.26 -17.29
N ILE A 325 12.74 -18.18 -16.55
CA ILE A 325 14.05 -18.81 -16.86
C ILE A 325 13.90 -20.29 -17.06
#